data_a2db44d560474c59c2c49e2e77f466c9
#
_entry.id   a2db44d560474c59c2c49e2e77f466c9
#
_cell.length_a   1.000
_cell.length_b   1.000
_cell.length_c   1.000
_cell.angle_alpha   90.00
_cell.angle_beta   90.00
_cell.angle_gamma   90.00
#
_symmetry.space_group_name_H-M   'P 1'
#
loop_
_entity.id
_entity.type
_entity.pdbx_description
1 polymer ?
#
loop_
_entity_poly.entity_id
_entity_poly.type
_entity_poly.pdbx_seq_one_letter_code
_entity_poly.pdbx_strand_id
1 'polypeptide(L)'
;MKNLIKLLFFVTAVMFGQTVTEGDEVEEVVVKGNVLYSDQVNALKTPVPVLDVPQTVSIVTDDDIRRQGFRQIGDIIRYTPGVNTSQGEGHRDAVVFRGVRSTADFFQDGVRDDVQYYRSLYNVEQVEILRGPNALLFGRGGTGGIINRVTKKAVVGETFTVNDFGVDSFGASDVAIDTNFVTGPNSAMRINVHSDDLANHR
;
A
#
# COMPACT_ATOMS: atom_id res chain seq x y z
N MET A 1 28.56 12.10 -20.88
CA MET A 1 28.65 13.20 -19.91
C MET A 1 27.96 14.51 -20.35
N LYS A 2 27.93 14.92 -21.62
CA LYS A 2 27.25 16.17 -22.07
C LYS A 2 25.72 16.15 -22.00
N ASN A 3 25.08 14.98 -22.05
CA ASN A 3 23.60 14.87 -22.01
C ASN A 3 23.04 14.81 -20.58
N LEU A 4 23.83 14.40 -19.61
CA LEU A 4 23.45 14.34 -18.19
C LEU A 4 23.33 15.76 -17.58
N ILE A 5 24.19 16.69 -18.02
CA ILE A 5 24.18 18.08 -17.55
C ILE A 5 22.92 18.83 -18.07
N LYS A 6 22.41 18.49 -19.25
CA LYS A 6 21.19 19.11 -19.79
C LYS A 6 19.92 18.66 -19.07
N LEU A 7 19.90 17.44 -18.54
CA LEU A 7 18.76 16.94 -17.75
C LEU A 7 18.74 17.60 -16.36
N LEU A 8 19.90 17.85 -15.78
CA LEU A 8 20.01 18.49 -14.46
C LEU A 8 19.54 19.96 -14.50
N PHE A 9 19.78 20.68 -15.63
CA PHE A 9 19.34 22.08 -15.77
C PHE A 9 17.82 22.22 -15.99
N PHE A 10 17.13 21.20 -16.52
CA PHE A 10 15.69 21.25 -16.71
C PHE A 10 14.92 21.02 -15.42
N VAL A 11 15.46 20.23 -14.49
CA VAL A 11 14.85 19.98 -13.17
C VAL A 11 14.94 21.20 -12.25
N THR A 12 15.98 22.04 -12.37
CA THR A 12 16.15 23.24 -11.53
C THR A 12 15.27 24.42 -11.97
N ALA A 13 14.75 24.44 -13.20
CA ALA A 13 13.93 25.55 -13.70
C ALA A 13 12.46 25.47 -13.25
N VAL A 14 11.98 24.35 -12.71
CA VAL A 14 10.60 24.18 -12.26
C VAL A 14 10.38 24.58 -10.80
N MET A 15 11.43 24.88 -10.05
CA MET A 15 11.38 25.16 -8.59
C MET A 15 11.21 26.64 -8.21
N PHE A 16 11.09 27.57 -9.17
CA PHE A 16 10.91 28.99 -8.84
C PHE A 16 9.60 29.54 -9.43
N GLY A 17 8.54 29.44 -8.66
CA GLY A 17 7.28 30.07 -9.02
C GLY A 17 6.13 29.76 -8.05
N GLN A 18 6.33 29.98 -6.75
CA GLN A 18 5.19 30.12 -5.83
C GLN A 18 5.28 31.46 -5.10
N THR A 19 4.49 32.40 -5.57
CA THR A 19 4.16 33.61 -4.80
C THR A 19 3.11 33.22 -3.76
N VAL A 20 3.50 33.29 -2.50
CA VAL A 20 2.59 33.19 -1.34
C VAL A 20 1.75 34.45 -1.33
N THR A 21 0.46 34.33 -1.58
CA THR A 21 -0.52 35.37 -1.28
C THR A 21 -1.17 35.01 0.06
N GLU A 22 -0.90 35.82 1.04
CA GLU A 22 -1.48 35.76 2.37
C GLU A 22 -2.94 36.26 2.29
N GLY A 23 -3.88 35.38 2.61
CA GLY A 23 -5.31 35.70 2.72
C GLY A 23 -5.95 34.64 3.60
N ASP A 24 -6.20 35.01 4.86
CA ASP A 24 -6.92 34.22 5.86
C ASP A 24 -8.37 34.02 5.40
N GLU A 25 -8.64 32.88 4.76
CA GLU A 25 -9.95 32.25 4.77
C GLU A 25 -9.76 30.80 5.23
N VAL A 26 -10.32 30.48 6.39
CA VAL A 26 -10.44 29.12 6.87
C VAL A 26 -11.35 28.38 5.89
N GLU A 27 -10.78 27.75 4.88
CA GLU A 27 -11.51 26.83 4.00
C GLU A 27 -11.99 25.65 4.85
N GLU A 28 -13.32 25.57 4.98
CA GLU A 28 -13.98 24.38 5.48
C GLU A 28 -13.64 23.22 4.52
N VAL A 29 -12.69 22.39 4.91
CA VAL A 29 -12.33 21.18 4.14
C VAL A 29 -13.50 20.21 4.22
N VAL A 30 -14.45 20.34 3.30
CA VAL A 30 -15.48 19.34 3.09
C VAL A 30 -14.83 18.13 2.41
N VAL A 31 -14.37 17.19 3.20
CA VAL A 31 -13.87 15.91 2.70
C VAL A 31 -15.05 15.13 2.10
N LYS A 32 -15.33 15.34 0.83
CA LYS A 32 -16.20 14.47 0.02
C LYS A 32 -15.33 13.45 -0.71
N GLY A 33 -14.90 12.45 -0.03
CA GLY A 33 -14.20 11.32 -0.64
C GLY A 33 -14.75 10.02 -0.10
N ASN A 34 -14.73 8.96 -0.88
CA ASN A 34 -14.74 7.60 -0.33
C ASN A 34 -13.43 7.43 0.44
N VAL A 35 -13.40 7.98 1.63
CA VAL A 35 -12.28 7.80 2.54
C VAL A 35 -12.32 6.33 2.91
N LEU A 36 -11.34 5.57 2.45
CA LEU A 36 -11.00 4.31 3.06
C LEU A 36 -10.52 4.69 4.47
N TYR A 37 -11.41 4.61 5.42
CA TYR A 37 -11.05 4.90 6.79
C TYR A 37 -10.10 3.81 7.27
N SER A 38 -8.96 4.19 7.78
CA SER A 38 -8.03 3.28 8.46
C SER A 38 -8.67 2.58 9.67
N ASP A 39 -9.88 2.99 10.05
CA ASP A 39 -10.70 2.42 11.10
C ASP A 39 -11.72 1.38 10.59
N GLN A 40 -11.73 1.06 9.29
CA GLN A 40 -12.62 0.07 8.68
C GLN A 40 -11.86 -1.13 8.11
N VAL A 41 -12.46 -2.31 8.26
CA VAL A 41 -11.98 -3.55 7.66
C VAL A 41 -12.72 -3.80 6.36
N ASN A 42 -12.00 -3.72 5.23
CA ASN A 42 -12.55 -3.90 3.89
C ASN A 42 -12.56 -5.37 3.44
N ALA A 43 -11.76 -6.22 4.07
CA ALA A 43 -11.71 -7.66 3.79
C ALA A 43 -13.06 -8.35 3.97
N LEU A 44 -13.92 -7.85 4.83
CA LEU A 44 -15.20 -8.47 5.19
C LEU A 44 -16.31 -8.29 4.13
N LYS A 45 -15.96 -7.89 2.89
CA LYS A 45 -16.88 -7.62 1.76
C LYS A 45 -17.80 -6.41 1.96
N THR A 46 -18.19 -6.12 3.19
CA THR A 46 -18.84 -4.87 3.60
C THR A 46 -17.91 -4.20 4.58
N PRO A 47 -17.55 -2.93 4.36
CA PRO A 47 -16.72 -2.19 5.31
C PRO A 47 -17.36 -2.21 6.70
N VAL A 48 -16.59 -2.66 7.68
CA VAL A 48 -17.04 -2.75 9.08
C VAL A 48 -16.04 -1.96 9.93
N PRO A 49 -16.50 -1.08 10.82
CA PRO A 49 -15.62 -0.41 11.78
C PRO A 49 -14.78 -1.43 12.56
N VAL A 50 -13.50 -1.15 12.77
CA VAL A 50 -12.58 -2.08 13.46
C VAL A 50 -13.10 -2.47 14.84
N LEU A 51 -13.78 -1.54 15.53
CA LEU A 51 -14.35 -1.79 16.86
C LEU A 51 -15.48 -2.82 16.87
N ASP A 52 -16.15 -3.02 15.74
CA ASP A 52 -17.28 -3.95 15.61
C ASP A 52 -16.84 -5.33 15.08
N VAL A 53 -15.54 -5.49 14.75
CA VAL A 53 -15.00 -6.75 14.24
C VAL A 53 -14.66 -7.68 15.41
N PRO A 54 -15.33 -8.85 15.55
CA PRO A 54 -15.14 -9.76 16.69
C PRO A 54 -13.88 -10.63 16.55
N GLN A 55 -12.77 -10.04 16.11
CA GLN A 55 -11.48 -10.74 15.95
C GLN A 55 -10.30 -9.79 16.04
N THR A 56 -9.11 -10.32 16.18
CA THR A 56 -7.90 -9.50 16.23
C THR A 56 -7.51 -9.03 14.84
N VAL A 57 -7.56 -7.73 14.62
CA VAL A 57 -7.19 -7.06 13.37
C VAL A 57 -5.98 -6.17 13.58
N SER A 58 -5.12 -6.09 12.59
CA SER A 58 -4.09 -5.04 12.43
C SER A 58 -4.27 -4.42 11.07
N ILE A 59 -4.27 -3.10 11.02
CA ILE A 59 -4.31 -2.31 9.78
C ILE A 59 -2.99 -1.55 9.69
N VAL A 60 -2.35 -1.62 8.53
CA VAL A 60 -1.14 -0.87 8.19
C VAL A 60 -1.48 -0.02 6.98
N THR A 61 -1.45 1.28 7.14
CA THR A 61 -1.84 2.26 6.12
C THR A 61 -0.72 2.53 5.12
N ASP A 62 -1.03 3.14 3.97
CA ASP A 62 -0.05 3.64 3.00
C ASP A 62 0.97 4.60 3.64
N ASP A 63 0.50 5.43 4.56
CA ASP A 63 1.37 6.35 5.32
C ASP A 63 2.36 5.60 6.23
N ASP A 64 1.91 4.54 6.92
CA ASP A 64 2.79 3.68 7.70
C ASP A 64 3.78 2.93 6.82
N ILE A 65 3.34 2.41 5.66
CA ILE A 65 4.18 1.73 4.69
C ILE A 65 5.32 2.64 4.23
N ARG A 66 4.99 3.88 3.86
CA ARG A 66 5.99 4.87 3.42
C ARG A 66 6.92 5.31 4.54
N ARG A 67 6.38 5.66 5.71
CA ARG A 67 7.19 6.11 6.85
C ARG A 67 8.19 5.07 7.33
N GLN A 68 7.84 3.79 7.24
CA GLN A 68 8.70 2.70 7.68
C GLN A 68 9.52 2.07 6.55
N GLY A 69 9.31 2.51 5.30
CA GLY A 69 10.03 2.00 4.14
C GLY A 69 9.72 0.53 3.84
N PHE A 70 8.50 0.08 4.13
CA PHE A 70 8.09 -1.29 3.82
C PHE A 70 7.94 -1.47 2.30
N ARG A 71 8.58 -2.50 1.76
CA ARG A 71 8.56 -2.81 0.33
C ARG A 71 7.72 -4.05 -0.01
N GLN A 72 7.61 -4.96 0.93
CA GLN A 72 6.92 -6.25 0.76
C GLN A 72 6.14 -6.63 2.02
N ILE A 73 5.23 -7.58 1.88
CA ILE A 73 4.41 -8.08 3.00
C ILE A 73 5.28 -8.60 4.16
N GLY A 74 6.42 -9.22 3.85
CA GLY A 74 7.35 -9.72 4.87
C GLY A 74 7.83 -8.64 5.84
N ASP A 75 7.97 -7.40 5.40
CA ASP A 75 8.42 -6.30 6.24
C ASP A 75 7.34 -5.91 7.26
N ILE A 76 6.07 -5.84 6.82
CA ILE A 76 4.92 -5.58 7.68
C ILE A 76 4.74 -6.68 8.74
N ILE A 77 4.89 -7.94 8.32
CA ILE A 77 4.68 -9.10 9.19
C ILE A 77 5.64 -9.11 10.37
N ARG A 78 6.88 -8.64 10.21
CA ARG A 78 7.88 -8.56 11.29
C ARG A 78 7.40 -7.77 12.49
N TYR A 79 6.50 -6.83 12.28
CA TYR A 79 5.92 -5.98 13.34
C TYR A 79 4.53 -6.42 13.77
N THR A 80 4.01 -7.53 13.20
CA THR A 80 2.67 -8.02 13.51
C THR A 80 2.71 -9.19 14.51
N PRO A 81 2.23 -9.03 15.75
CA PRO A 81 2.26 -10.10 16.75
C PRO A 81 1.47 -11.34 16.31
N GLY A 82 2.06 -12.53 16.54
CA GLY A 82 1.42 -13.81 16.21
C GLY A 82 1.43 -14.19 14.74
N VAL A 83 2.15 -13.44 13.91
CA VAL A 83 2.38 -13.74 12.49
C VAL A 83 3.87 -13.79 12.23
N ASN A 84 4.30 -14.74 11.44
CA ASN A 84 5.69 -14.87 11.00
C ASN A 84 5.74 -15.04 9.49
N THR A 85 6.88 -14.76 8.88
CA THR A 85 7.11 -14.92 7.45
C THR A 85 7.96 -16.15 7.16
N SER A 86 7.70 -16.78 6.01
CA SER A 86 8.53 -17.83 5.46
C SER A 86 8.67 -17.56 3.96
N GLN A 87 9.89 -17.36 3.50
CA GLN A 87 10.16 -17.02 2.10
C GLN A 87 10.37 -18.25 1.19
N GLY A 88 10.26 -19.46 1.75
CA GLY A 88 10.48 -20.68 1.00
C GLY A 88 11.84 -20.68 0.30
N GLU A 89 11.84 -20.87 -1.00
CA GLU A 89 13.04 -20.86 -1.85
C GLU A 89 13.57 -19.44 -2.17
N GLY A 90 13.01 -18.40 -1.55
CA GLY A 90 13.46 -17.01 -1.72
C GLY A 90 12.83 -16.28 -2.91
N HIS A 91 11.68 -16.71 -3.40
CA HIS A 91 10.98 -16.08 -4.52
C HIS A 91 9.49 -15.82 -4.28
N ARG A 92 9.02 -15.96 -3.03
CA ARG A 92 7.60 -15.83 -2.68
C ARG A 92 7.39 -15.39 -1.24
N ASP A 93 6.27 -14.71 -1.01
CA ASP A 93 5.72 -14.52 0.32
C ASP A 93 5.00 -15.78 0.80
N ALA A 94 5.20 -16.12 2.06
CA ALA A 94 4.40 -17.12 2.76
C ALA A 94 4.25 -16.67 4.21
N VAL A 95 3.06 -16.86 4.77
CA VAL A 95 2.76 -16.48 6.15
C VAL A 95 2.58 -17.69 7.04
N VAL A 96 2.93 -17.50 8.31
CA VAL A 96 2.72 -18.48 9.37
C VAL A 96 1.93 -17.79 10.48
N PHE A 97 0.64 -18.08 10.56
CA PHE A 97 -0.23 -17.59 11.62
C PHE A 97 -0.21 -18.56 12.81
N ARG A 98 0.31 -18.14 13.96
CA ARG A 98 0.32 -18.95 15.21
C ARG A 98 0.81 -20.39 14.98
N GLY A 99 1.83 -20.58 14.14
CA GLY A 99 2.40 -21.88 13.79
C GLY A 99 1.75 -22.59 12.59
N VAL A 100 0.64 -22.11 12.08
CA VAL A 100 0.00 -22.63 10.86
C VAL A 100 0.57 -21.94 9.64
N ARG A 101 1.31 -22.68 8.81
CA ARG A 101 1.85 -22.19 7.53
C ARG A 101 0.82 -22.35 6.43
N SER A 102 0.58 -21.28 5.69
CA SER A 102 -0.28 -21.31 4.52
C SER A 102 0.23 -20.34 3.44
N THR A 103 -0.02 -20.69 2.18
CA THR A 103 0.19 -19.84 1.02
C THR A 103 -1.13 -19.36 0.42
N ALA A 104 -2.27 -19.82 0.95
CA ALA A 104 -3.62 -19.55 0.46
C ALA A 104 -4.34 -18.45 1.26
N ASP A 105 -3.62 -17.71 2.10
CA ASP A 105 -4.20 -16.74 3.03
C ASP A 105 -4.00 -15.29 2.58
N PHE A 106 -3.62 -15.09 1.31
CA PHE A 106 -3.50 -13.77 0.70
C PHE A 106 -4.74 -13.42 -0.10
N PHE A 107 -5.15 -12.15 0.05
CA PHE A 107 -6.30 -11.57 -0.64
C PHE A 107 -5.93 -10.19 -1.17
N GLN A 108 -6.61 -9.77 -2.23
CA GLN A 108 -6.55 -8.42 -2.77
C GLN A 108 -7.98 -7.94 -2.99
N ASP A 109 -8.37 -6.85 -2.34
CA ASP A 109 -9.74 -6.32 -2.35
C ASP A 109 -10.81 -7.40 -2.03
N GLY A 110 -10.50 -8.30 -1.09
CA GLY A 110 -11.36 -9.40 -0.69
C GLY A 110 -11.38 -10.60 -1.67
N VAL A 111 -10.68 -10.52 -2.79
CA VAL A 111 -10.52 -11.63 -3.76
C VAL A 111 -9.24 -12.39 -3.45
N ARG A 112 -9.33 -13.73 -3.52
CA ARG A 112 -8.19 -14.60 -3.24
C ARG A 112 -7.06 -14.39 -4.25
N ASP A 113 -5.84 -14.27 -3.71
CA ASP A 113 -4.58 -14.19 -4.42
C ASP A 113 -3.61 -15.22 -3.85
N ASP A 114 -3.75 -16.48 -4.24
CA ASP A 114 -2.95 -17.60 -3.77
C ASP A 114 -1.77 -17.97 -4.70
N VAL A 115 -1.49 -17.14 -5.69
CA VAL A 115 -0.30 -17.28 -6.53
C VAL A 115 0.96 -16.97 -5.70
N GLN A 116 2.04 -17.72 -5.96
CA GLN A 116 3.28 -17.61 -5.19
C GLN A 116 4.25 -16.62 -5.86
N TYR A 117 4.34 -15.42 -5.32
CA TYR A 117 5.24 -14.34 -5.75
C TYR A 117 5.50 -13.37 -4.60
N TYR A 118 6.45 -12.46 -4.76
CA TYR A 118 6.60 -11.32 -3.84
C TYR A 118 5.58 -10.24 -4.18
N ARG A 119 4.85 -9.81 -3.16
CA ARG A 119 3.79 -8.82 -3.29
C ARG A 119 4.32 -7.44 -2.98
N SER A 120 4.50 -6.65 -4.02
CA SER A 120 4.84 -5.24 -3.90
C SER A 120 3.70 -4.43 -3.28
N LEU A 121 4.05 -3.33 -2.62
CA LEU A 121 3.12 -2.49 -1.86
C LEU A 121 2.84 -1.13 -2.54
N TYR A 122 3.41 -0.83 -3.71
CA TYR A 122 3.34 0.48 -4.36
C TYR A 122 1.91 0.97 -4.65
N ASN A 123 0.99 0.05 -4.94
CA ASN A 123 -0.41 0.34 -5.28
C ASN A 123 -1.39 0.00 -4.15
N VAL A 124 -0.88 -0.16 -2.93
CA VAL A 124 -1.67 -0.58 -1.76
C VAL A 124 -2.01 0.65 -0.91
N GLU A 125 -3.29 0.83 -0.59
CA GLU A 125 -3.80 1.86 0.31
C GLU A 125 -3.67 1.43 1.77
N GLN A 126 -3.97 0.15 2.05
CA GLN A 126 -3.79 -0.45 3.36
C GLN A 126 -3.64 -1.96 3.27
N VAL A 127 -2.96 -2.52 4.26
CA VAL A 127 -2.84 -3.97 4.48
C VAL A 127 -3.60 -4.32 5.76
N GLU A 128 -4.56 -5.23 5.63
CA GLU A 128 -5.37 -5.71 6.72
C GLU A 128 -4.94 -7.13 7.09
N ILE A 129 -4.62 -7.35 8.36
CA ILE A 129 -4.19 -8.65 8.88
C ILE A 129 -5.20 -9.11 9.91
N LEU A 130 -6.04 -10.06 9.52
CA LEU A 130 -7.07 -10.65 10.36
C LEU A 130 -6.55 -11.97 10.92
N ARG A 131 -6.45 -12.06 12.24
CA ARG A 131 -5.89 -13.24 12.94
C ARG A 131 -7.00 -14.08 13.56
N GLY A 132 -7.01 -15.34 13.23
CA GLY A 132 -8.02 -16.30 13.69
C GLY A 132 -8.69 -17.04 12.54
N PRO A 133 -9.67 -17.91 12.81
CA PRO A 133 -10.34 -18.69 11.78
C PRO A 133 -11.25 -17.80 10.93
N ASN A 134 -10.94 -17.67 9.65
CA ASN A 134 -11.66 -16.85 8.67
C ASN A 134 -12.26 -17.67 7.52
N ALA A 135 -12.19 -18.99 7.60
CA ALA A 135 -12.61 -19.88 6.52
C ALA A 135 -14.10 -19.75 6.12
N LEU A 136 -14.94 -19.33 7.07
CA LEU A 136 -16.37 -19.10 6.79
C LEU A 136 -16.58 -17.97 5.77
N LEU A 137 -15.81 -16.90 5.85
CA LEU A 137 -15.94 -15.73 4.97
C LEU A 137 -15.08 -15.85 3.70
N PHE A 138 -13.93 -16.49 3.81
CA PHE A 138 -12.90 -16.51 2.77
C PHE A 138 -12.71 -17.87 2.10
N GLY A 139 -13.42 -18.91 2.58
CA GLY A 139 -13.37 -20.25 2.02
C GLY A 139 -12.08 -20.98 2.38
N ARG A 140 -11.57 -21.80 1.45
CA ARG A 140 -10.34 -22.59 1.65
C ARG A 140 -9.16 -21.68 2.04
N GLY A 141 -8.42 -22.03 3.06
CA GLY A 141 -7.42 -21.19 3.73
C GLY A 141 -8.03 -20.43 4.89
N GLY A 142 -7.36 -19.45 5.44
CA GLY A 142 -7.84 -18.62 6.54
C GLY A 142 -8.01 -19.37 7.87
N THR A 143 -7.34 -20.50 8.05
CA THR A 143 -7.42 -21.27 9.29
C THR A 143 -6.71 -20.56 10.44
N GLY A 144 -5.60 -19.91 10.19
CA GLY A 144 -4.82 -19.13 11.15
C GLY A 144 -5.07 -17.63 11.08
N GLY A 145 -5.49 -17.15 9.92
CA GLY A 145 -5.70 -15.75 9.62
C GLY A 145 -5.65 -15.49 8.12
N ILE A 146 -5.82 -14.23 7.73
CA ILE A 146 -5.69 -13.77 6.35
C ILE A 146 -4.95 -12.44 6.29
N ILE A 147 -4.34 -12.16 5.14
CA ILE A 147 -3.78 -10.86 4.77
C ILE A 147 -4.53 -10.35 3.54
N ASN A 148 -5.21 -9.21 3.68
CA ASN A 148 -5.89 -8.55 2.58
C ASN A 148 -5.16 -7.25 2.23
N ARG A 149 -4.83 -7.06 0.97
CA ARG A 149 -4.31 -5.82 0.41
C ARG A 149 -5.46 -5.05 -0.19
N VAL A 150 -5.68 -3.84 0.26
CA VAL A 150 -6.66 -2.92 -0.32
C VAL A 150 -5.94 -2.03 -1.31
N THR A 151 -6.36 -2.06 -2.57
CA THR A 151 -5.70 -1.27 -3.61
C THR A 151 -6.11 0.20 -3.57
N LYS A 152 -5.20 1.07 -3.96
CA LYS A 152 -5.44 2.50 -4.12
C LYS A 152 -6.56 2.75 -5.14
N LYS A 153 -7.54 3.56 -4.76
CA LYS A 153 -8.67 3.95 -5.61
C LYS A 153 -8.59 5.41 -6.00
N ALA A 154 -9.20 5.76 -7.13
CA ALA A 154 -9.31 7.14 -7.54
C ALA A 154 -10.16 7.95 -6.55
N VAL A 155 -9.70 9.15 -6.23
CA VAL A 155 -10.34 10.09 -5.31
C VAL A 155 -11.02 11.17 -6.13
N VAL A 156 -12.34 11.29 -6.00
CA VAL A 156 -13.12 12.31 -6.70
C VAL A 156 -12.93 13.67 -6.03
N GLY A 157 -12.69 14.69 -6.81
CA GLY A 157 -12.55 16.06 -6.33
C GLY A 157 -11.11 16.49 -6.01
N GLU A 158 -10.15 15.57 -6.02
CA GLU A 158 -8.75 15.83 -5.70
C GLU A 158 -7.81 15.52 -6.85
N THR A 159 -6.82 16.38 -7.07
CA THR A 159 -5.73 16.13 -8.01
C THR A 159 -4.40 16.21 -7.26
N PHE A 160 -3.65 15.12 -7.27
CA PHE A 160 -2.35 15.05 -6.61
C PHE A 160 -1.39 14.14 -7.37
N THR A 161 -0.11 14.30 -7.09
CA THR A 161 0.95 13.38 -7.53
C THR A 161 1.92 13.16 -6.38
N VAL A 162 2.14 11.90 -6.05
CA VAL A 162 3.14 11.46 -5.08
C VAL A 162 4.24 10.70 -5.81
N ASN A 163 5.49 11.06 -5.51
CA ASN A 163 6.66 10.40 -6.08
C ASN A 163 7.52 9.87 -4.95
N ASP A 164 7.77 8.57 -4.95
CA ASP A 164 8.63 7.89 -4.00
C ASP A 164 9.90 7.40 -4.70
N PHE A 165 11.05 7.65 -4.09
CA PHE A 165 12.36 7.21 -4.57
C PHE A 165 13.07 6.49 -3.45
N GLY A 166 13.50 5.28 -3.70
CA GLY A 166 14.25 4.46 -2.76
C GLY A 166 15.60 4.07 -3.31
N VAL A 167 16.59 4.05 -2.42
CA VAL A 167 17.91 3.44 -2.66
C VAL A 167 18.34 2.71 -1.40
N ASP A 168 19.03 1.59 -1.55
CA ASP A 168 19.56 0.86 -0.41
C ASP A 168 21.09 0.72 -0.46
N SER A 169 21.65 0.21 0.62
CA SER A 169 23.11 0.01 0.74
C SER A 169 23.66 -1.12 -0.13
N PHE A 170 22.82 -1.93 -0.76
CA PHE A 170 23.21 -3.02 -1.65
C PHE A 170 23.19 -2.61 -3.13
N GLY A 171 22.78 -1.35 -3.41
CA GLY A 171 22.70 -0.80 -4.76
C GLY A 171 21.32 -0.98 -5.41
N ALA A 172 20.32 -1.47 -4.69
CA ALA A 172 18.96 -1.48 -5.19
C ALA A 172 18.41 -0.05 -5.30
N SER A 173 17.55 0.17 -6.29
CA SER A 173 16.84 1.42 -6.48
C SER A 173 15.39 1.15 -6.88
N ASP A 174 14.47 1.97 -6.41
CA ASP A 174 13.07 1.91 -6.78
C ASP A 174 12.50 3.31 -7.01
N VAL A 175 11.52 3.37 -7.89
CA VAL A 175 10.75 4.58 -8.21
C VAL A 175 9.29 4.20 -8.26
N ALA A 176 8.46 4.91 -7.52
CA ALA A 176 7.00 4.78 -7.60
C ALA A 176 6.37 6.15 -7.86
N ILE A 177 5.38 6.19 -8.73
CA ILE A 177 4.59 7.38 -9.06
C ILE A 177 3.13 7.02 -8.86
N ASP A 178 2.44 7.83 -8.07
CA ASP A 178 1.01 7.72 -7.81
C ASP A 178 0.35 9.05 -8.15
N THR A 179 -0.42 9.06 -9.21
CA THR A 179 -1.09 10.28 -9.70
C THR A 179 -2.59 10.07 -9.75
N ASN A 180 -3.32 11.00 -9.14
CA ASN A 180 -4.77 11.09 -9.20
C ASN A 180 -5.18 12.41 -9.88
N PHE A 181 -6.09 12.33 -10.81
CA PHE A 181 -6.63 13.50 -11.49
C PHE A 181 -8.14 13.41 -11.69
N VAL A 182 -8.80 14.54 -11.47
CA VAL A 182 -10.23 14.69 -11.68
C VAL A 182 -10.53 14.72 -13.18
N THR A 183 -11.40 13.83 -13.64
CA THR A 183 -11.82 13.74 -15.05
C THR A 183 -13.21 14.34 -15.28
N GLY A 184 -13.95 14.63 -14.21
CA GLY A 184 -15.28 15.24 -14.26
C GLY A 184 -15.85 15.51 -12.88
N PRO A 185 -17.04 16.09 -12.75
CA PRO A 185 -17.62 16.47 -11.46
C PRO A 185 -17.75 15.30 -10.46
N ASN A 186 -17.97 14.09 -10.97
CA ASN A 186 -18.17 12.88 -10.18
C ASN A 186 -17.23 11.73 -10.64
N SER A 187 -16.12 12.06 -11.31
CA SER A 187 -15.19 11.07 -11.85
C SER A 187 -13.74 11.49 -11.65
N ALA A 188 -12.91 10.53 -11.35
CA ALA A 188 -11.47 10.69 -11.25
C ALA A 188 -10.75 9.45 -11.79
N MET A 189 -9.49 9.60 -12.16
CA MET A 189 -8.62 8.51 -12.56
C MET A 189 -7.35 8.55 -11.72
N ARG A 190 -6.92 7.40 -11.21
CA ARG A 190 -5.66 7.23 -10.49
C ARG A 190 -4.76 6.25 -11.24
N ILE A 191 -3.52 6.63 -11.42
CA ILE A 191 -2.49 5.83 -12.11
C ILE A 191 -1.35 5.61 -11.13
N ASN A 192 -0.98 4.35 -10.95
CA ASN A 192 0.19 3.96 -10.17
C ASN A 192 1.20 3.29 -11.11
N VAL A 193 2.42 3.77 -11.09
CA VAL A 193 3.55 3.22 -11.86
C VAL A 193 4.69 2.94 -10.90
N HIS A 194 5.31 1.76 -11.05
CA HIS A 194 6.44 1.37 -10.23
C HIS A 194 7.50 0.69 -11.10
N SER A 195 8.75 0.98 -10.80
CA SER A 195 9.91 0.32 -11.39
C SER A 195 10.95 0.14 -10.30
N ASP A 196 11.47 -1.07 -10.17
CA ASP A 196 12.51 -1.42 -9.22
C ASP A 196 13.64 -2.20 -9.89
N ASP A 197 14.85 -1.97 -9.40
CA ASP A 197 16.03 -2.78 -9.66
C ASP A 197 16.54 -3.27 -8.31
N LEU A 198 16.27 -4.54 -8.02
CA LEU A 198 16.53 -5.12 -6.72
C LEU A 198 17.93 -5.72 -6.66
N ALA A 199 18.71 -5.27 -5.70
CA ALA A 199 19.99 -5.88 -5.36
C ALA A 199 19.92 -6.55 -3.99
N ASN A 200 20.72 -7.58 -3.78
CA ASN A 200 20.80 -8.30 -2.53
C ASN A 200 22.27 -8.64 -2.24
N HIS A 201 22.58 -8.95 -0.99
CA HIS A 201 23.88 -9.41 -0.53
C HIS A 201 24.22 -10.86 -0.91
N ARG A 202 23.36 -11.53 -1.64
CA ARG A 202 23.53 -12.90 -2.14
C ARG A 202 23.70 -12.93 -3.65
#